data_3f01f2c2e0ea70bc9d64826c9009e029
#
_entry.id   3f01f2c2e0ea70bc9d64826c9009e029
#
_cell.length_a   1.000
_cell.length_b   1.000
_cell.length_c   1.000
_cell.angle_alpha   90.00
_cell.angle_beta   90.00
_cell.angle_gamma   90.00
#
_symmetry.space_group_name_H-M   'P 1'
#
loop_
_entity.id
_entity.type
_entity.pdbx_description
1 polymer ?
#
loop_
_entity_poly.entity_id
_entity_poly.type
_entity_poly.pdbx_seq_one_letter_code
_entity_poly.pdbx_strand_id
1 'polypeptide(L)'
;MVLRWGAEAKLDLLTIDGAPGGTGMSPWNMMNEWGIPTLYLQSLANEFVAKLAKRKIRVPDLAIAGGFSDETHIFKALALGAPYFKAVCMGRALMIPGMVGKNIGEWLKAGTLPKTVSKFGTKIDEIFVSYEELKLKYGKDVEKLPLGAVGIFTASQKIRTGLQQLLAGSRNFNLSTITRNDLMSLTEECEKVTGIPYVMRAYRKEAEKVLAQ
;
A
#
# COMPACT_ATOMS: atom_id res chain seq x y z
N MET A 1 12.47 20.84 -6.53
CA MET A 1 12.00 21.51 -7.76
C MET A 1 10.53 21.18 -8.02
N VAL A 2 10.15 19.96 -8.37
CA VAL A 2 8.76 19.61 -8.74
C VAL A 2 7.73 19.95 -7.64
N LEU A 3 8.03 19.68 -6.38
CA LEU A 3 7.14 20.03 -5.27
C LEU A 3 6.87 21.55 -5.18
N ARG A 4 7.88 22.38 -5.37
CA ARG A 4 7.73 23.82 -5.33
C ARG A 4 7.00 24.35 -6.56
N TRP A 5 7.40 23.95 -7.75
CA TRP A 5 6.74 24.37 -8.99
C TRP A 5 5.33 23.81 -9.12
N GLY A 6 5.08 22.60 -8.63
CA GLY A 6 3.73 22.06 -8.54
C GLY A 6 2.83 22.91 -7.65
N ALA A 7 3.37 23.44 -6.54
CA ALA A 7 2.65 24.37 -5.68
C ALA A 7 2.35 25.70 -6.41
N GLU A 8 3.32 26.25 -7.14
CA GLU A 8 3.16 27.48 -7.95
C GLU A 8 2.16 27.26 -9.09
N ALA A 9 2.19 26.10 -9.76
CA ALA A 9 1.25 25.71 -10.79
C ALA A 9 -0.14 25.31 -10.25
N LYS A 10 -0.33 25.34 -8.93
CA LYS A 10 -1.57 24.97 -8.23
C LYS A 10 -2.02 23.51 -8.51
N LEU A 11 -1.08 22.59 -8.65
CA LEU A 11 -1.38 21.18 -8.73
C LEU A 11 -2.11 20.73 -7.45
N ASP A 12 -3.13 19.90 -7.60
CA ASP A 12 -3.87 19.34 -6.48
C ASP A 12 -3.24 18.05 -5.98
N LEU A 13 -2.75 17.21 -6.89
CA LEU A 13 -2.12 15.92 -6.58
C LEU A 13 -0.82 15.73 -7.37
N LEU A 14 0.22 15.25 -6.69
CA LEU A 14 1.48 14.83 -7.30
C LEU A 14 1.76 13.38 -6.93
N THR A 15 1.87 12.51 -7.92
CA THR A 15 2.33 11.12 -7.72
C THR A 15 3.84 11.04 -7.86
N ILE A 16 4.48 10.41 -6.90
CA ILE A 16 5.93 10.15 -6.87
C ILE A 16 6.13 8.64 -6.95
N ASP A 17 6.96 8.19 -7.90
CA ASP A 17 7.19 6.76 -8.15
C ASP A 17 8.65 6.40 -7.81
N GLY A 18 8.83 5.56 -6.80
CA GLY A 18 10.15 5.05 -6.37
C GLY A 18 10.47 3.70 -7.01
N ALA A 19 11.72 3.28 -6.93
CA ALA A 19 12.11 1.95 -7.36
C ALA A 19 11.48 0.86 -6.46
N PRO A 20 10.94 -0.24 -7.02
CA PRO A 20 10.96 -0.68 -8.42
C PRO A 20 9.75 -0.22 -9.25
N GLY A 21 9.30 1.00 -9.07
CA GLY A 21 8.22 1.60 -9.86
C GLY A 21 8.61 1.85 -11.31
N GLY A 22 7.62 2.22 -12.10
CA GLY A 22 7.77 2.50 -13.53
C GLY A 22 6.67 1.85 -14.35
N THR A 23 6.61 2.16 -15.64
CA THR A 23 5.65 1.54 -16.54
C THR A 23 6.06 0.12 -16.90
N GLY A 24 5.11 -0.75 -17.27
CA GLY A 24 5.42 -2.11 -17.73
C GLY A 24 6.30 -2.18 -18.97
N MET A 25 6.45 -1.07 -19.68
CA MET A 25 7.32 -0.93 -20.88
C MET A 25 8.72 -0.40 -20.53
N SER A 26 8.97 0.01 -19.29
CA SER A 26 10.29 0.49 -18.89
C SER A 26 11.31 -0.66 -18.87
N PRO A 27 12.52 -0.44 -19.37
CA PRO A 27 13.61 -1.40 -19.24
C PRO A 27 13.86 -1.76 -17.77
N TRP A 28 14.14 -3.04 -17.50
CA TRP A 28 14.36 -3.57 -16.16
C TRP A 28 15.40 -2.77 -15.35
N ASN A 29 16.55 -2.47 -15.97
CA ASN A 29 17.61 -1.71 -15.34
C ASN A 29 17.20 -0.29 -14.97
N MET A 30 16.31 0.34 -15.77
CA MET A 30 15.80 1.68 -15.47
C MET A 30 14.91 1.68 -14.23
N MET A 31 14.14 0.60 -14.02
CA MET A 31 13.25 0.50 -12.87
C MET A 31 14.00 0.15 -11.58
N ASN A 32 15.00 -0.72 -11.64
CA ASN A 32 15.64 -1.26 -10.45
C ASN A 32 16.98 -0.59 -10.09
N GLU A 33 17.79 -0.22 -11.09
CA GLU A 33 19.13 0.28 -10.84
C GLU A 33 19.20 1.82 -10.80
N TRP A 34 18.41 2.49 -11.62
CA TRP A 34 18.45 3.95 -11.73
C TRP A 34 17.39 4.65 -10.87
N GLY A 35 16.48 3.90 -10.28
CA GLY A 35 15.46 4.45 -9.39
C GLY A 35 15.97 4.58 -7.96
N ILE A 36 15.50 5.61 -7.25
CA ILE A 36 15.69 5.71 -5.81
C ILE A 36 14.69 4.77 -5.12
N PRO A 37 15.12 3.88 -4.21
CA PRO A 37 14.18 3.03 -3.47
C PRO A 37 13.09 3.85 -2.76
N THR A 38 11.86 3.36 -2.85
CA THR A 38 10.65 4.09 -2.42
C THR A 38 10.74 4.66 -1.01
N LEU A 39 11.31 3.91 -0.05
CA LEU A 39 11.49 4.36 1.32
C LEU A 39 12.32 5.64 1.42
N TYR A 40 13.46 5.67 0.74
CA TYR A 40 14.35 6.84 0.73
C TYR A 40 13.71 8.03 0.02
N LEU A 41 13.09 7.77 -1.13
CA LEU A 41 12.43 8.81 -1.92
C LEU A 41 11.25 9.44 -1.17
N GLN A 42 10.43 8.61 -0.52
CA GLN A 42 9.30 9.10 0.28
C GLN A 42 9.78 9.91 1.49
N SER A 43 10.84 9.46 2.17
CA SER A 43 11.43 10.17 3.31
C SER A 43 11.94 11.54 2.91
N LEU A 44 12.71 11.64 1.81
CA LEU A 44 13.19 12.90 1.26
C LEU A 44 12.02 13.82 0.83
N ALA A 45 11.04 13.29 0.13
CA ALA A 45 9.87 14.06 -0.31
C ALA A 45 9.10 14.61 0.89
N ASN A 46 8.90 13.81 1.93
CA ASN A 46 8.22 14.22 3.17
C ASN A 46 8.98 15.36 3.87
N GLU A 47 10.31 15.26 3.96
CA GLU A 47 11.17 16.32 4.51
C GLU A 47 11.03 17.63 3.73
N PHE A 48 11.09 17.57 2.40
CA PHE A 48 11.02 18.77 1.56
C PHE A 48 9.64 19.41 1.59
N VAL A 49 8.58 18.62 1.57
CA VAL A 49 7.20 19.14 1.70
C VAL A 49 7.01 19.79 3.07
N ALA A 50 7.49 19.18 4.15
CA ALA A 50 7.43 19.76 5.47
C ALA A 50 8.15 21.12 5.55
N LYS A 51 9.31 21.26 4.89
CA LYS A 51 10.03 22.54 4.79
C LYS A 51 9.23 23.61 4.02
N LEU A 52 8.54 23.23 2.95
CA LEU A 52 7.67 24.15 2.20
C LEU A 52 6.45 24.56 3.02
N ALA A 53 5.80 23.61 3.67
CA ALA A 53 4.63 23.84 4.52
C ALA A 53 4.97 24.78 5.71
N LYS A 54 6.14 24.61 6.37
CA LYS A 54 6.62 25.53 7.40
C LYS A 54 6.78 26.97 6.91
N ARG A 55 7.07 27.16 5.62
CA ARG A 55 7.14 28.49 4.97
C ARG A 55 5.76 28.99 4.50
N LYS A 56 4.67 28.30 4.85
CA LYS A 56 3.30 28.60 4.42
C LYS A 56 3.13 28.57 2.88
N ILE A 57 3.98 27.83 2.18
CA ILE A 57 3.83 27.58 0.75
C ILE A 57 2.82 26.44 0.60
N ARG A 58 1.81 26.65 -0.28
CA ARG A 58 0.86 25.58 -0.62
C ARG A 58 1.63 24.36 -1.14
N VAL A 59 1.29 23.19 -0.66
CA VAL A 59 1.83 21.93 -1.15
C VAL A 59 0.69 21.09 -1.74
N PRO A 60 0.92 20.36 -2.85
CA PRO A 60 -0.07 19.43 -3.37
C PRO A 60 -0.22 18.24 -2.41
N ASP A 61 -1.37 17.57 -2.47
CA ASP A 61 -1.48 16.23 -1.90
C ASP A 61 -0.51 15.30 -2.62
N LEU A 62 0.11 14.38 -1.90
CA LEU A 62 1.07 13.44 -2.46
C LEU A 62 0.51 12.03 -2.52
N ALA A 63 0.81 11.33 -3.61
CA ALA A 63 0.65 9.90 -3.74
C ALA A 63 2.02 9.25 -3.93
N ILE A 64 2.22 8.07 -3.36
CA ILE A 64 3.46 7.30 -3.50
C ILE A 64 3.19 6.00 -4.26
N ALA A 65 4.04 5.69 -5.20
CA ALA A 65 4.09 4.44 -5.94
C ALA A 65 5.47 3.81 -5.81
N GLY A 66 5.61 2.52 -6.13
CA GLY A 66 6.88 1.81 -6.17
C GLY A 66 6.94 0.64 -5.20
N GLY A 67 6.55 -0.56 -5.68
CA GLY A 67 6.74 -1.83 -4.98
C GLY A 67 5.73 -2.19 -3.89
N PHE A 68 4.64 -1.45 -3.77
CA PHE A 68 3.59 -1.76 -2.80
C PHE A 68 2.75 -2.96 -3.25
N SER A 69 2.47 -3.90 -2.33
CA SER A 69 1.79 -5.17 -2.66
C SER A 69 0.73 -5.62 -1.65
N ASP A 70 0.74 -5.07 -0.44
CA ASP A 70 -0.17 -5.49 0.62
C ASP A 70 -0.60 -4.34 1.55
N GLU A 71 -1.49 -4.63 2.48
CA GLU A 71 -2.05 -3.69 3.43
C GLU A 71 -1.02 -3.10 4.39
N THR A 72 0.01 -3.86 4.75
CA THR A 72 1.04 -3.39 5.67
C THR A 72 1.93 -2.35 5.01
N HIS A 73 2.23 -2.54 3.72
CA HIS A 73 2.93 -1.56 2.91
C HIS A 73 2.14 -0.27 2.77
N ILE A 74 0.82 -0.37 2.52
CA ILE A 74 -0.06 0.81 2.42
C ILE A 74 -0.09 1.58 3.72
N PHE A 75 -0.31 0.89 4.85
CA PHE A 75 -0.35 1.51 6.18
C PHE A 75 0.97 2.23 6.49
N LYS A 76 2.10 1.55 6.31
CA LYS A 76 3.43 2.11 6.57
C LYS A 76 3.73 3.32 5.68
N ALA A 77 3.35 3.27 4.41
CA ALA A 77 3.57 4.38 3.49
C ALA A 77 2.73 5.61 3.88
N LEU A 78 1.46 5.42 4.23
CA LEU A 78 0.62 6.51 4.70
C LEU A 78 1.15 7.10 6.02
N ALA A 79 1.55 6.25 6.96
CA ALA A 79 2.10 6.70 8.24
C ALA A 79 3.43 7.46 8.06
N LEU A 80 4.37 6.92 7.28
CA LEU A 80 5.65 7.57 7.00
C LEU A 80 5.47 8.95 6.35
N GLY A 81 4.52 9.05 5.42
CA GLY A 81 4.26 10.26 4.65
C GLY A 81 3.29 11.25 5.28
N ALA A 82 2.71 10.92 6.43
CA ALA A 82 1.74 11.79 7.08
C ALA A 82 2.37 13.15 7.49
N PRO A 83 1.61 14.24 7.33
CA PRO A 83 0.24 14.36 6.83
C PRO A 83 0.13 14.62 5.32
N TYR A 84 1.20 14.54 4.54
CA TYR A 84 1.25 15.02 3.16
C TYR A 84 0.91 13.94 2.12
N PHE A 85 1.28 12.69 2.37
CA PHE A 85 0.93 11.57 1.49
C PHE A 85 -0.47 11.06 1.80
N LYS A 86 -1.36 11.17 0.82
CA LYS A 86 -2.79 10.85 0.96
C LYS A 86 -3.18 9.55 0.26
N ALA A 87 -2.33 9.04 -0.63
CA ALA A 87 -2.62 7.85 -1.41
C ALA A 87 -1.39 7.00 -1.65
N VAL A 88 -1.62 5.71 -1.84
CA VAL A 88 -0.63 4.72 -2.26
C VAL A 88 -1.09 4.10 -3.56
N CYS A 89 -0.23 4.08 -4.56
CA CYS A 89 -0.53 3.52 -5.87
C CYS A 89 0.01 2.10 -5.98
N MET A 90 -0.85 1.19 -6.41
CA MET A 90 -0.53 -0.23 -6.65
C MET A 90 -0.87 -0.59 -8.09
N GLY A 91 0.10 -1.03 -8.85
CA GLY A 91 -0.09 -1.46 -10.24
C GLY A 91 -0.07 -2.98 -10.37
N ARG A 92 1.13 -3.54 -10.60
CA ARG A 92 1.35 -4.97 -10.85
C ARG A 92 0.78 -5.89 -9.77
N ALA A 93 0.79 -5.46 -8.51
CA ALA A 93 0.25 -6.24 -7.41
C ALA A 93 -1.24 -6.59 -7.57
N LEU A 94 -2.05 -5.72 -8.17
CA LEU A 94 -3.45 -6.01 -8.47
C LEU A 94 -3.65 -6.72 -9.82
N MET A 95 -2.67 -6.68 -10.71
CA MET A 95 -2.73 -7.47 -11.96
C MET A 95 -2.54 -8.97 -11.70
N ILE A 96 -1.71 -9.34 -10.72
CA ILE A 96 -1.43 -10.75 -10.38
C ILE A 96 -2.72 -11.51 -10.03
N PRO A 97 -3.55 -11.09 -9.07
CA PRO A 97 -4.80 -11.79 -8.77
C PRO A 97 -5.77 -11.81 -9.95
N GLY A 98 -5.73 -10.80 -10.84
CA GLY A 98 -6.50 -10.81 -12.07
C GLY A 98 -6.06 -11.92 -13.04
N MET A 99 -4.75 -12.04 -13.25
CA MET A 99 -4.18 -13.09 -14.11
C MET A 99 -4.39 -14.48 -13.52
N VAL A 100 -4.14 -14.64 -12.21
CA VAL A 100 -4.36 -15.90 -11.50
C VAL A 100 -5.84 -16.30 -11.55
N GLY A 101 -6.74 -15.37 -11.29
CA GLY A 101 -8.19 -15.63 -11.39
C GLY A 101 -8.62 -16.06 -12.79
N LYS A 102 -8.08 -15.42 -13.85
CA LYS A 102 -8.32 -15.84 -15.23
C LYS A 102 -7.86 -17.28 -15.45
N ASN A 103 -6.62 -17.62 -15.07
CA ASN A 103 -6.07 -18.96 -15.24
C ASN A 103 -6.88 -20.01 -14.46
N ILE A 104 -7.30 -19.72 -13.23
CA ILE A 104 -8.18 -20.60 -12.45
C ILE A 104 -9.48 -20.86 -13.22
N GLY A 105 -10.06 -19.84 -13.83
CA GLY A 105 -11.25 -19.98 -14.65
C GLY A 105 -11.07 -20.90 -15.85
N GLU A 106 -9.94 -20.82 -16.52
CA GLU A 106 -9.59 -21.70 -17.64
C GLU A 106 -9.39 -23.14 -17.18
N TRP A 107 -8.68 -23.35 -16.07
CA TRP A 107 -8.45 -24.68 -15.51
C TRP A 107 -9.74 -25.35 -14.99
N LEU A 108 -10.63 -24.60 -14.37
CA LEU A 108 -11.92 -25.11 -13.92
C LEU A 108 -12.78 -25.57 -15.10
N LYS A 109 -12.82 -24.79 -16.19
CA LYS A 109 -13.54 -25.15 -17.43
C LYS A 109 -12.95 -26.39 -18.10
N ALA A 110 -11.63 -26.53 -18.07
CA ALA A 110 -10.92 -27.66 -18.69
C ALA A 110 -10.85 -28.92 -17.80
N GLY A 111 -11.24 -28.82 -16.52
CA GLY A 111 -11.09 -29.92 -15.55
C GLY A 111 -9.63 -30.23 -15.19
N THR A 112 -8.72 -29.25 -15.37
CA THR A 112 -7.27 -29.43 -15.20
C THR A 112 -6.70 -28.60 -14.04
N LEU A 113 -7.47 -28.42 -12.97
CA LEU A 113 -7.08 -27.60 -11.83
C LEU A 113 -5.78 -28.13 -11.17
N PRO A 114 -4.71 -27.31 -11.11
CA PRO A 114 -3.44 -27.73 -10.47
C PRO A 114 -3.60 -28.07 -8.99
N LYS A 115 -2.82 -29.03 -8.48
CA LYS A 115 -2.82 -29.41 -7.06
C LYS A 115 -2.54 -28.24 -6.12
N THR A 116 -1.73 -27.26 -6.53
CA THR A 116 -1.44 -26.04 -5.78
C THR A 116 -2.67 -25.16 -5.56
N VAL A 117 -3.67 -25.25 -6.41
CA VAL A 117 -4.94 -24.52 -6.32
C VAL A 117 -6.03 -25.40 -5.71
N SER A 118 -6.14 -26.67 -6.13
CA SER A 118 -7.19 -27.59 -5.64
C SER A 118 -7.14 -27.88 -4.15
N LYS A 119 -6.00 -27.60 -3.49
CA LYS A 119 -5.91 -27.65 -2.02
C LYS A 119 -6.80 -26.60 -1.30
N PHE A 120 -7.21 -25.56 -2.00
CA PHE A 120 -8.12 -24.53 -1.47
C PHE A 120 -9.58 -24.81 -1.81
N GLY A 121 -9.84 -25.76 -2.72
CA GLY A 121 -11.16 -26.15 -3.17
C GLY A 121 -11.19 -26.47 -4.67
N THR A 122 -12.33 -26.94 -5.12
CA THR A 122 -12.58 -27.32 -6.53
C THR A 122 -13.70 -26.49 -7.17
N LYS A 123 -14.33 -25.62 -6.38
CA LYS A 123 -15.40 -24.72 -6.82
C LYS A 123 -14.96 -23.26 -6.69
N ILE A 124 -15.63 -22.37 -7.40
CA ILE A 124 -15.32 -20.93 -7.41
C ILE A 124 -15.44 -20.32 -6.00
N ASP A 125 -16.48 -20.64 -5.28
CA ASP A 125 -16.76 -20.15 -3.93
C ASP A 125 -15.81 -20.69 -2.86
N GLU A 126 -15.24 -21.86 -3.09
CA GLU A 126 -14.19 -22.42 -2.22
C GLU A 126 -12.84 -21.74 -2.43
N ILE A 127 -12.52 -21.39 -3.69
CA ILE A 127 -11.23 -20.79 -4.06
C ILE A 127 -11.23 -19.27 -3.82
N PHE A 128 -12.32 -18.59 -4.15
CA PHE A 128 -12.45 -17.14 -4.01
C PHE A 128 -13.36 -16.80 -2.82
N VAL A 129 -12.77 -16.63 -1.64
CA VAL A 129 -13.49 -16.43 -0.37
C VAL A 129 -14.49 -15.26 -0.38
N SER A 130 -14.29 -14.25 -1.24
CA SER A 130 -15.22 -13.12 -1.37
C SER A 130 -16.28 -13.31 -2.47
N TYR A 131 -16.39 -14.51 -3.03
CA TYR A 131 -17.36 -14.78 -4.10
C TYR A 131 -18.82 -14.67 -3.61
N GLU A 132 -19.06 -15.02 -2.36
CA GLU A 132 -20.40 -14.91 -1.74
C GLU A 132 -20.88 -13.44 -1.67
N GLU A 133 -19.98 -12.48 -1.40
CA GLU A 133 -20.33 -11.05 -1.44
C GLU A 133 -20.77 -10.63 -2.85
N LEU A 134 -20.11 -11.17 -3.88
CA LEU A 134 -20.49 -10.91 -5.28
C LEU A 134 -21.83 -11.56 -5.62
N LYS A 135 -22.13 -12.76 -5.11
CA LYS A 135 -23.45 -13.40 -5.27
C LYS A 135 -24.55 -12.53 -4.64
N LEU A 136 -24.34 -12.01 -3.44
CA LEU A 136 -25.30 -11.12 -2.78
C LEU A 136 -25.54 -9.84 -3.61
N LYS A 137 -24.49 -9.30 -4.23
CA LYS A 137 -24.56 -8.05 -4.97
C LYS A 137 -25.18 -8.20 -6.36
N TYR A 138 -24.82 -9.25 -7.07
CA TYR A 138 -25.15 -9.45 -8.51
C TYR A 138 -26.21 -10.56 -8.73
N GLY A 139 -26.59 -11.34 -7.72
CA GLY A 139 -27.51 -12.45 -7.86
C GLY A 139 -27.02 -13.45 -8.91
N LYS A 140 -27.89 -13.84 -9.82
CA LYS A 140 -27.56 -14.77 -10.93
C LYS A 140 -26.53 -14.21 -11.93
N ASP A 141 -26.39 -12.89 -12.00
CA ASP A 141 -25.43 -12.27 -12.93
C ASP A 141 -23.99 -12.42 -12.50
N VAL A 142 -23.71 -12.90 -11.28
CA VAL A 142 -22.35 -13.22 -10.81
C VAL A 142 -21.63 -14.22 -11.71
N GLU A 143 -22.34 -15.17 -12.30
CA GLU A 143 -21.78 -16.18 -13.19
C GLU A 143 -21.22 -15.58 -14.50
N LYS A 144 -21.68 -14.38 -14.87
CA LYS A 144 -21.19 -13.64 -16.04
C LYS A 144 -19.90 -12.89 -15.78
N LEU A 145 -19.49 -12.74 -14.51
CA LEU A 145 -18.27 -12.02 -14.16
C LEU A 145 -17.04 -12.81 -14.61
N PRO A 146 -16.07 -12.15 -15.28
CA PRO A 146 -14.79 -12.78 -15.56
C PRO A 146 -14.08 -13.17 -14.25
N LEU A 147 -13.57 -14.39 -14.13
CA LEU A 147 -12.89 -14.83 -12.89
C LEU A 147 -11.63 -14.02 -12.57
N GLY A 148 -11.02 -13.38 -13.54
CA GLY A 148 -9.98 -12.38 -13.31
C GLY A 148 -10.49 -11.19 -12.47
N ALA A 149 -11.69 -10.70 -12.73
CA ALA A 149 -12.32 -9.63 -11.95
C ALA A 149 -12.67 -10.12 -10.53
N VAL A 150 -13.14 -11.35 -10.38
CA VAL A 150 -13.38 -11.99 -9.08
C VAL A 150 -12.08 -12.10 -8.28
N GLY A 151 -10.97 -12.45 -8.93
CA GLY A 151 -9.64 -12.49 -8.30
C GLY A 151 -9.19 -11.13 -7.80
N ILE A 152 -9.34 -10.07 -8.60
CA ILE A 152 -9.03 -8.68 -8.18
C ILE A 152 -9.91 -8.26 -7.01
N PHE A 153 -11.20 -8.55 -7.07
CA PHE A 153 -12.13 -8.23 -5.99
C PHE A 153 -11.72 -8.91 -4.68
N THR A 154 -11.45 -10.22 -4.72
CA THR A 154 -11.01 -10.99 -3.54
C THR A 154 -9.72 -10.42 -2.93
N ALA A 155 -8.73 -10.10 -3.77
CA ALA A 155 -7.49 -9.48 -3.31
C ALA A 155 -7.72 -8.08 -2.69
N SER A 156 -8.62 -7.29 -3.28
CA SER A 156 -8.98 -5.96 -2.77
C SER A 156 -9.70 -6.06 -1.41
N GLN A 157 -10.58 -7.04 -1.23
CA GLN A 157 -11.25 -7.28 0.06
C GLN A 157 -10.27 -7.74 1.13
N LYS A 158 -9.29 -8.56 0.79
CA LYS A 158 -8.19 -8.94 1.69
C LYS A 158 -7.43 -7.71 2.18
N ILE A 159 -7.00 -6.85 1.26
CA ILE A 159 -6.29 -5.60 1.59
C ILE A 159 -7.15 -4.70 2.47
N ARG A 160 -8.42 -4.53 2.11
CA ARG A 160 -9.38 -3.73 2.91
C ARG A 160 -9.49 -4.25 4.34
N THR A 161 -9.71 -5.55 4.52
CA THR A 161 -9.83 -6.17 5.84
C THR A 161 -8.54 -6.02 6.64
N GLY A 162 -7.38 -6.25 6.02
CA GLY A 162 -6.09 -6.08 6.67
C GLY A 162 -5.82 -4.63 7.10
N LEU A 163 -6.18 -3.64 6.27
CA LEU A 163 -6.10 -2.24 6.66
C LEU A 163 -7.03 -1.90 7.82
N GLN A 164 -8.26 -2.43 7.83
CA GLN A 164 -9.18 -2.26 8.95
C GLN A 164 -8.63 -2.86 10.25
N GLN A 165 -7.98 -4.02 10.18
CA GLN A 165 -7.32 -4.64 11.33
C GLN A 165 -6.16 -3.80 11.86
N LEU A 166 -5.31 -3.24 10.99
CA LEU A 166 -4.22 -2.36 11.37
C LEU A 166 -4.74 -1.06 12.01
N LEU A 167 -5.80 -0.47 11.45
CA LEU A 167 -6.45 0.71 12.01
C LEU A 167 -7.06 0.42 13.39
N ALA A 168 -7.73 -0.71 13.55
CA ALA A 168 -8.28 -1.13 14.84
C ALA A 168 -7.15 -1.37 15.86
N GLY A 169 -6.04 -1.97 15.44
CA GLY A 169 -4.85 -2.18 16.29
C GLY A 169 -4.22 -0.87 16.78
N SER A 170 -4.18 0.17 15.94
CA SER A 170 -3.74 1.51 16.33
C SER A 170 -4.83 2.35 17.02
N ARG A 171 -6.00 1.76 17.30
CA ARG A 171 -7.19 2.41 17.89
C ARG A 171 -7.71 3.59 17.09
N ASN A 172 -7.46 3.60 15.80
CA ASN A 172 -7.95 4.56 14.82
C ASN A 172 -8.84 3.83 13.82
N PHE A 173 -9.90 4.47 13.34
CA PHE A 173 -10.87 3.83 12.45
C PHE A 173 -11.03 4.58 11.13
N ASN A 174 -10.07 5.46 10.83
CA ASN A 174 -10.04 6.24 9.61
C ASN A 174 -8.60 6.38 9.10
N LEU A 175 -8.41 6.27 7.78
CA LEU A 175 -7.08 6.44 7.16
C LEU A 175 -6.48 7.84 7.42
N SER A 176 -7.31 8.87 7.57
CA SER A 176 -6.85 10.23 7.86
C SER A 176 -6.26 10.41 9.26
N THR A 177 -6.48 9.46 10.16
CA THR A 177 -5.92 9.50 11.53
C THR A 177 -4.57 8.84 11.64
N ILE A 178 -4.09 8.18 10.60
CA ILE A 178 -2.75 7.58 10.55
C ILE A 178 -1.70 8.69 10.63
N THR A 179 -0.75 8.50 11.54
CA THR A 179 0.33 9.45 11.80
C THR A 179 1.70 8.76 11.80
N ARG A 180 2.76 9.55 11.80
CA ARG A 180 4.12 9.03 11.94
C ARG A 180 4.39 8.33 13.27
N ASN A 181 3.58 8.61 14.30
CA ASN A 181 3.66 7.97 15.61
C ASN A 181 3.16 6.52 15.63
N ASP A 182 2.49 6.09 14.56
CA ASP A 182 2.04 4.70 14.39
C ASP A 182 3.18 3.78 13.88
N LEU A 183 4.40 4.33 13.72
CA LEU A 183 5.59 3.61 13.28
C LEU A 183 6.73 3.71 14.29
N MET A 184 7.54 2.64 14.31
CA MET A 184 8.83 2.59 14.98
C MET A 184 9.89 2.05 14.02
N SER A 185 11.08 2.65 14.02
CA SER A 185 12.22 2.10 13.30
C SER A 185 12.82 0.93 14.08
N LEU A 186 13.14 -0.16 13.38
CA LEU A 186 13.78 -1.34 13.97
C LEU A 186 15.31 -1.27 13.93
N THR A 187 15.87 -0.29 13.24
CA THR A 187 17.31 -0.06 13.14
C THR A 187 17.61 1.43 13.24
N GLU A 188 18.83 1.77 13.68
CA GLU A 188 19.30 3.16 13.72
C GLU A 188 19.41 3.78 12.32
N GLU A 189 19.75 2.97 11.32
CA GLU A 189 19.79 3.42 9.93
C GLU A 189 18.39 3.82 9.44
N CYS A 190 17.40 3.03 9.74
CA CYS A 190 16.01 3.36 9.42
C CYS A 190 15.58 4.68 10.07
N GLU A 191 15.95 4.91 11.34
CA GLU A 191 15.70 6.18 12.01
C GLU A 191 16.38 7.35 11.29
N LYS A 192 17.65 7.21 10.92
CA LYS A 192 18.40 8.26 10.20
C LYS A 192 17.73 8.62 8.87
N VAL A 193 17.26 7.63 8.13
CA VAL A 193 16.65 7.82 6.81
C VAL A 193 15.24 8.40 6.93
N THR A 194 14.45 7.89 7.87
CA THR A 194 13.01 8.21 7.94
C THR A 194 12.64 9.29 8.94
N GLY A 195 13.50 9.52 9.94
CA GLY A 195 13.17 10.34 11.12
C GLY A 195 12.11 9.71 12.03
N ILE A 196 11.80 8.40 11.86
CA ILE A 196 10.95 7.64 12.77
C ILE A 196 11.82 7.11 13.91
N PRO A 197 11.43 7.30 15.18
CA PRO A 197 12.26 6.92 16.32
C PRO A 197 12.62 5.44 16.35
N TYR A 198 13.87 5.13 16.70
CA TYR A 198 14.31 3.74 16.90
C TYR A 198 13.64 3.12 18.13
N VAL A 199 13.06 1.95 17.99
CA VAL A 199 12.25 1.28 19.02
C VAL A 199 12.94 1.14 20.37
N MET A 200 14.26 0.91 20.39
CA MET A 200 15.02 0.76 21.64
C MET A 200 15.25 2.07 22.40
N ARG A 201 15.01 3.23 21.76
CA ARG A 201 15.13 4.55 22.37
C ARG A 201 13.78 5.25 22.52
N ALA A 202 12.82 4.89 21.69
CA ALA A 202 11.48 5.46 21.74
C ALA A 202 10.84 5.18 23.10
N TYR A 203 10.27 6.21 23.69
CA TYR A 203 9.56 6.16 25.01
C TYR A 203 10.37 5.63 26.20
N ARG A 204 11.68 5.42 26.04
CA ARG A 204 12.53 4.89 27.13
C ARG A 204 12.51 5.80 28.35
N LYS A 205 12.62 7.11 28.14
CA LYS A 205 12.60 8.10 29.25
C LYS A 205 11.26 8.11 29.98
N GLU A 206 10.17 7.93 29.28
CA GLU A 206 8.82 7.83 29.84
C GLU A 206 8.68 6.56 30.67
N ALA A 207 9.15 5.43 30.16
CA ALA A 207 9.17 4.17 30.88
C ALA A 207 10.03 4.26 32.16
N GLU A 208 11.24 4.81 32.08
CA GLU A 208 12.12 5.00 33.23
C GLU A 208 11.49 5.90 34.30
N LYS A 209 10.74 6.95 33.92
CA LYS A 209 10.00 7.78 34.88
C LYS A 209 8.91 7.01 35.62
N VAL A 210 8.20 6.11 34.92
CA VAL A 210 7.16 5.28 35.54
C VAL A 210 7.77 4.27 36.50
N LEU A 211 8.93 3.69 36.15
CA LEU A 211 9.64 2.73 37.00
C LEU A 211 10.24 3.39 38.27
N ALA A 212 10.47 4.71 38.26
CA ALA A 212 11.03 5.45 39.38
C ALA A 212 9.97 5.97 40.38
N GLN A 213 8.68 5.75 40.12
CA GLN A 213 7.54 6.04 40.99
C GLN A 213 7.27 4.88 41.95
#